data_8181519be43f22b255b28628860132ef
#
_entry.id   8181519be43f22b255b28628860132ef
#
_cell.length_a   1.000
_cell.length_b   1.000
_cell.length_c   1.000
_cell.angle_alpha   90.00
_cell.angle_beta   90.00
_cell.angle_gamma   90.00
#
_symmetry.space_group_name_H-M   'P 1'
#
loop_
_entity.id
_entity.type
_entity.pdbx_description
1 polymer ?
#
loop_
_entity_poly.entity_id
_entity_poly.type
_entity_poly.pdbx_seq_one_letter_code
_entity_poly.pdbx_strand_id
1 'polypeptide(L)'
;MAEEGADVHILTSLCDIAWLLNIRGGDIQSVPVVLSYLVLTRDQCIWFLQEEVVDDTIRAYLKENHIETRPYDDIYTYVPTIPESAVVLMNKSSVNYRICSELNKNIQVINKPNPTELMKAVKNPVEVDNTRLAHVKDGVAVTKFMYWLKTNIGKIPMTEISASDYLEARRREQENFIDLSFTTISAYGANAAMMHYSATPESNTELKPEGFLLVDSGGHYYELSLIHISEPTRLGMIS
;
A
#
# COMPACT_ATOMS: atom_id res chain seq x y z
N MET A 1 5.18 5.30 22.43
CA MET A 1 4.41 4.98 23.65
C MET A 1 4.97 5.72 24.88
N ALA A 2 6.22 5.50 25.27
CA ALA A 2 6.78 6.14 26.49
C ALA A 2 6.68 7.66 26.48
N GLU A 3 7.02 8.33 25.40
CA GLU A 3 6.93 9.79 25.25
C GLU A 3 5.49 10.31 25.36
N GLU A 4 4.50 9.50 25.02
CA GLU A 4 3.07 9.82 25.13
C GLU A 4 2.50 9.43 26.49
N GLY A 5 3.25 8.77 27.34
CA GLY A 5 2.79 8.27 28.63
C GLY A 5 1.79 7.11 28.53
N ALA A 6 1.81 6.38 27.41
CA ALA A 6 0.92 5.26 27.16
C ALA A 6 1.56 3.92 27.59
N ASP A 7 0.73 3.05 28.18
CA ASP A 7 1.11 1.69 28.56
C ASP A 7 0.78 0.68 27.47
N VAL A 8 -0.30 0.94 26.72
CA VAL A 8 -0.80 0.08 25.65
C VAL A 8 -1.06 0.92 24.39
N HIS A 9 -0.66 0.44 23.22
CA HIS A 9 -1.03 1.03 21.93
C HIS A 9 -1.80 0.01 21.11
N ILE A 10 -3.02 0.37 20.70
CA ILE A 10 -3.84 -0.42 19.79
C ILE A 10 -3.70 0.18 18.40
N LEU A 11 -3.06 -0.56 17.49
CA LEU A 11 -2.81 -0.15 16.11
C LEU A 11 -3.67 -0.97 15.15
N THR A 12 -4.45 -0.27 14.33
CA THR A 12 -5.37 -0.86 13.36
C THR A 12 -5.10 -0.44 11.92
N SER A 13 -4.16 0.49 11.71
CA SER A 13 -3.69 0.89 10.38
C SER A 13 -2.83 -0.21 9.78
N LEU A 14 -3.35 -0.90 8.76
CA LEU A 14 -2.68 -2.03 8.13
C LEU A 14 -1.31 -1.66 7.53
N CYS A 15 -1.23 -0.47 6.91
CA CYS A 15 0.04 0.03 6.36
C CYS A 15 1.07 0.33 7.46
N ASP A 16 0.62 0.78 8.63
CA ASP A 16 1.52 1.03 9.76
C ASP A 16 1.99 -0.27 10.41
N ILE A 17 1.10 -1.27 10.49
CA ILE A 17 1.45 -2.62 10.96
C ILE A 17 2.48 -3.25 10.00
N ALA A 18 2.21 -3.22 8.70
CA ALA A 18 3.12 -3.75 7.68
C ALA A 18 4.51 -3.09 7.75
N TRP A 19 4.56 -1.77 7.92
CA TRP A 19 5.81 -1.03 8.08
C TRP A 19 6.52 -1.38 9.38
N LEU A 20 5.81 -1.40 10.50
CA LEU A 20 6.39 -1.63 11.83
C LEU A 20 6.96 -3.05 11.95
N LEU A 21 6.23 -4.05 11.44
CA LEU A 21 6.66 -5.44 11.46
C LEU A 21 7.57 -5.81 10.28
N ASN A 22 7.75 -4.91 9.31
CA ASN A 22 8.45 -5.14 8.04
C ASN A 22 7.93 -6.40 7.29
N ILE A 23 6.63 -6.58 7.29
CA ILE A 23 5.93 -7.72 6.67
C ILE A 23 4.97 -7.19 5.61
N ARG A 24 4.81 -7.94 4.54
CA ARG A 24 3.83 -7.70 3.48
C ARG A 24 2.91 -8.89 3.33
N GLY A 25 1.69 -8.64 2.88
CA GLY A 25 0.69 -9.67 2.58
C GLY A 25 -0.08 -9.35 1.30
N GLY A 26 -1.03 -10.19 0.95
CA GLY A 26 -1.85 -10.09 -0.25
C GLY A 26 -3.35 -10.06 0.02
N ASP A 27 -3.79 -9.69 1.23
CA ASP A 27 -5.21 -9.75 1.61
C ASP A 27 -6.06 -8.68 0.93
N ILE A 28 -5.43 -7.61 0.46
CA ILE A 28 -6.09 -6.51 -0.26
C ILE A 28 -5.44 -6.37 -1.62
N GLN A 29 -6.25 -6.39 -2.68
CA GLN A 29 -5.77 -6.21 -4.04
C GLN A 29 -5.00 -4.88 -4.16
N SER A 30 -3.84 -4.93 -4.79
CA SER A 30 -2.96 -3.77 -5.00
C SER A 30 -2.50 -3.05 -3.72
N VAL A 31 -2.63 -3.67 -2.55
CA VAL A 31 -2.12 -3.14 -1.27
C VAL A 31 -1.41 -4.26 -0.52
N PRO A 32 -0.08 -4.19 -0.32
CA PRO A 32 0.70 -5.30 0.23
C PRO A 32 0.60 -5.38 1.76
N VAL A 33 -0.58 -5.64 2.28
CA VAL A 33 -0.87 -5.69 3.72
C VAL A 33 -1.55 -6.99 4.12
N VAL A 34 -1.48 -7.31 5.40
CA VAL A 34 -2.23 -8.40 6.05
C VAL A 34 -3.38 -7.80 6.85
N LEU A 35 -4.58 -8.35 6.71
CA LEU A 35 -5.73 -7.99 7.55
C LEU A 35 -5.43 -8.39 8.99
N SER A 36 -5.22 -7.40 9.85
CA SER A 36 -4.74 -7.66 11.20
C SER A 36 -4.96 -6.49 12.14
N TYR A 37 -4.74 -6.76 13.42
CA TYR A 37 -4.60 -5.77 14.48
C TYR A 37 -3.28 -5.99 15.20
N LEU A 38 -2.72 -4.93 15.76
CA LEU A 38 -1.52 -5.02 16.57
C LEU A 38 -1.74 -4.35 17.92
N VAL A 39 -1.36 -5.03 18.99
CA VAL A 39 -1.33 -4.45 20.32
C VAL A 39 0.11 -4.46 20.81
N LEU A 40 0.58 -3.29 21.18
CA LEU A 40 1.88 -3.08 21.81
C LEU A 40 1.67 -2.74 23.27
N THR A 41 2.36 -3.43 24.15
CA THR A 41 2.53 -3.07 25.54
C THR A 41 3.99 -2.69 25.79
N ARG A 42 4.38 -2.46 27.05
CA ARG A 42 5.78 -2.21 27.39
C ARG A 42 6.66 -3.44 27.15
N ASP A 43 6.08 -4.64 27.29
CA ASP A 43 6.82 -5.90 27.30
C ASP A 43 6.42 -6.86 26.16
N GLN A 44 5.33 -6.58 25.43
CA GLN A 44 4.75 -7.50 24.45
C GLN A 44 4.40 -6.77 23.16
N CYS A 45 4.56 -7.48 22.05
CA CYS A 45 4.02 -7.16 20.74
C CYS A 45 3.12 -8.32 20.31
N ILE A 46 1.81 -8.07 20.24
CA ILE A 46 0.81 -9.11 19.94
C ILE A 46 0.14 -8.77 18.61
N TRP A 47 0.30 -9.64 17.62
CA TRP A 47 -0.24 -9.50 16.30
C TRP A 47 -1.42 -10.44 16.09
N PHE A 48 -2.62 -9.88 15.85
CA PHE A 48 -3.86 -10.61 15.64
C PHE A 48 -4.14 -10.72 14.15
N LEU A 49 -4.14 -11.94 13.61
CA LEU A 49 -4.29 -12.20 12.17
C LEU A 49 -4.90 -13.59 11.91
N GLN A 50 -5.15 -13.91 10.64
CA GLN A 50 -5.45 -15.28 10.21
C GLN A 50 -4.15 -16.11 10.32
N GLU A 51 -4.01 -16.96 11.32
CA GLU A 51 -2.74 -17.66 11.60
C GLU A 51 -2.35 -18.67 10.53
N GLU A 52 -3.30 -19.12 9.71
CA GLU A 52 -3.09 -20.07 8.62
C GLU A 52 -2.21 -19.51 7.49
N VAL A 53 -2.14 -18.20 7.36
CA VAL A 53 -1.30 -17.54 6.33
C VAL A 53 0.17 -17.39 6.75
N VAL A 54 0.50 -17.72 8.01
CA VAL A 54 1.85 -17.61 8.56
C VAL A 54 2.62 -18.90 8.29
N ASP A 55 3.56 -18.85 7.35
CA ASP A 55 4.46 -19.97 7.05
C ASP A 55 5.60 -20.10 8.09
N ASP A 56 6.39 -21.16 7.96
CA ASP A 56 7.49 -21.45 8.90
C ASP A 56 8.59 -20.37 8.87
N THR A 57 8.82 -19.73 7.73
CA THR A 57 9.82 -18.65 7.58
C THR A 57 9.38 -17.42 8.35
N ILE A 58 8.11 -17.04 8.19
CA ILE A 58 7.52 -15.92 8.93
C ILE A 58 7.44 -16.25 10.41
N ARG A 59 7.09 -17.49 10.81
CA ARG A 59 7.09 -17.92 12.23
C ARG A 59 8.47 -17.76 12.87
N ALA A 60 9.54 -18.15 12.16
CA ALA A 60 10.89 -17.97 12.65
C ALA A 60 11.24 -16.48 12.85
N TYR A 61 10.90 -15.64 11.88
CA TYR A 61 11.09 -14.19 11.94
C TYR A 61 10.33 -13.56 13.12
N LEU A 62 9.05 -13.90 13.29
CA LEU A 62 8.23 -13.40 14.39
C LEU A 62 8.80 -13.79 15.76
N LYS A 63 9.24 -15.03 15.89
CA LYS A 63 9.87 -15.53 17.10
C LYS A 63 11.19 -14.81 17.44
N GLU A 64 12.03 -14.58 16.44
CA GLU A 64 13.28 -13.83 16.59
C GLU A 64 13.04 -12.38 17.05
N ASN A 65 11.96 -11.78 16.59
CA ASN A 65 11.57 -10.41 16.92
C ASN A 65 10.61 -10.31 18.12
N HIS A 66 10.39 -11.41 18.86
CA HIS A 66 9.52 -11.47 20.04
C HIS A 66 8.08 -11.01 19.77
N ILE A 67 7.55 -11.30 18.57
CA ILE A 67 6.17 -11.00 18.18
C ILE A 67 5.31 -12.25 18.42
N GLU A 68 4.31 -12.12 19.29
CA GLU A 68 3.30 -13.13 19.54
C GLU A 68 2.18 -13.04 18.50
N THR A 69 1.75 -14.17 17.93
CA THR A 69 0.55 -14.21 17.07
C THR A 69 -0.67 -14.74 17.83
N ARG A 70 -1.83 -14.21 17.49
CA ARG A 70 -3.14 -14.71 17.96
C ARG A 70 -4.16 -14.68 16.82
N PRO A 71 -5.22 -15.52 16.90
CA PRO A 71 -6.32 -15.47 15.95
C PRO A 71 -6.90 -14.06 15.80
N TYR A 72 -7.28 -13.69 14.57
CA TYR A 72 -7.75 -12.36 14.23
C TYR A 72 -8.83 -11.80 15.16
N ASP A 73 -9.83 -12.63 15.48
CA ASP A 73 -10.97 -12.22 16.32
C ASP A 73 -10.65 -12.15 17.81
N ASP A 74 -9.53 -12.70 18.25
CA ASP A 74 -9.11 -12.68 19.65
C ASP A 74 -8.80 -11.27 20.17
N ILE A 75 -8.62 -10.28 19.28
CA ILE A 75 -8.53 -8.87 19.68
C ILE A 75 -9.71 -8.44 20.52
N TYR A 76 -10.92 -8.92 20.23
CA TYR A 76 -12.14 -8.52 20.93
C TYR A 76 -12.29 -9.18 22.30
N THR A 77 -11.62 -10.29 22.54
CA THR A 77 -11.51 -10.93 23.88
C THR A 77 -10.32 -10.41 24.66
N TYR A 78 -9.28 -9.95 23.97
CA TYR A 78 -8.09 -9.36 24.59
C TYR A 78 -8.35 -7.95 25.13
N VAL A 79 -8.99 -7.08 24.34
CA VAL A 79 -9.22 -5.67 24.71
C VAL A 79 -9.88 -5.50 26.07
N PRO A 80 -10.93 -6.29 26.46
CA PRO A 80 -11.51 -6.22 27.80
C PRO A 80 -10.56 -6.61 28.94
N THR A 81 -9.47 -7.31 28.65
CA THR A 81 -8.49 -7.74 29.68
C THR A 81 -7.47 -6.67 30.04
N ILE A 82 -7.44 -5.56 29.29
CA ILE A 82 -6.54 -4.43 29.55
C ILE A 82 -6.89 -3.82 30.91
N PRO A 83 -5.93 -3.71 31.86
CA PRO A 83 -6.20 -3.18 33.18
C PRO A 83 -6.78 -1.76 33.17
N GLU A 84 -7.72 -1.46 34.03
CA GLU A 84 -8.32 -0.12 34.16
C GLU A 84 -7.28 0.98 34.49
N SER A 85 -6.18 0.61 35.13
CA SER A 85 -5.08 1.51 35.45
C SER A 85 -4.18 1.83 34.26
N ALA A 86 -4.32 1.12 33.13
CA ALA A 86 -3.51 1.34 31.95
C ALA A 86 -3.95 2.59 31.17
N VAL A 87 -3.00 3.25 30.55
CA VAL A 87 -3.24 4.34 29.58
C VAL A 87 -3.14 3.78 28.18
N VAL A 88 -4.24 3.84 27.42
CA VAL A 88 -4.32 3.28 26.06
C VAL A 88 -4.19 4.40 25.02
N LEU A 89 -3.19 4.27 24.15
CA LEU A 89 -3.05 5.11 22.95
C LEU A 89 -3.76 4.45 21.77
N MET A 90 -4.64 5.17 21.10
CA MET A 90 -5.22 4.77 19.83
C MET A 90 -5.78 5.95 19.05
N ASN A 91 -5.84 5.82 17.72
CA ASN A 91 -6.52 6.78 16.86
C ASN A 91 -7.99 6.38 16.69
N LYS A 92 -8.88 7.00 17.47
CA LYS A 92 -10.33 6.69 17.45
C LYS A 92 -11.00 6.94 16.08
N SER A 93 -10.38 7.72 15.19
CA SER A 93 -10.94 7.94 13.86
C SER A 93 -10.69 6.78 12.90
N SER A 94 -9.73 5.90 13.22
CA SER A 94 -9.36 4.74 12.39
C SER A 94 -9.64 3.39 13.06
N VAL A 95 -9.83 3.36 14.38
CA VAL A 95 -10.18 2.14 15.13
C VAL A 95 -11.67 1.82 14.93
N ASN A 96 -11.99 0.54 14.70
CA ASN A 96 -13.39 0.13 14.57
C ASN A 96 -14.17 0.30 15.87
N TYR A 97 -15.49 0.48 15.74
CA TYR A 97 -16.38 0.75 16.88
C TYR A 97 -16.34 -0.35 17.93
N ARG A 98 -16.24 -1.64 17.52
CA ARG A 98 -16.26 -2.78 18.45
C ARG A 98 -15.06 -2.73 19.40
N ILE A 99 -13.85 -2.48 18.93
CA ILE A 99 -12.66 -2.29 19.79
C ILE A 99 -12.90 -1.18 20.81
N CYS A 100 -13.44 -0.03 20.35
CA CYS A 100 -13.75 1.06 21.27
C CYS A 100 -14.81 0.71 22.31
N SER A 101 -15.83 -0.10 21.95
CA SER A 101 -16.92 -0.47 22.85
C SER A 101 -16.55 -1.56 23.84
N GLU A 102 -15.58 -2.42 23.49
CA GLU A 102 -15.07 -3.49 24.38
C GLU A 102 -14.05 -2.97 25.41
N LEU A 103 -13.48 -1.77 25.21
CA LEU A 103 -12.61 -1.15 26.22
C LEU A 103 -13.41 -0.81 27.48
N ASN A 104 -12.82 -1.09 28.65
CA ASN A 104 -13.43 -0.65 29.92
C ASN A 104 -13.58 0.88 29.93
N LYS A 105 -14.77 1.36 30.32
CA LYS A 105 -15.14 2.79 30.29
C LYS A 105 -14.28 3.66 31.23
N ASN A 106 -13.62 3.04 32.20
CA ASN A 106 -12.74 3.75 33.16
C ASN A 106 -11.31 3.90 32.65
N ILE A 107 -10.94 3.20 31.56
CA ILE A 107 -9.59 3.29 30.98
C ILE A 107 -9.36 4.68 30.42
N GLN A 108 -8.22 5.27 30.77
CA GLN A 108 -7.76 6.50 30.16
C GLN A 108 -7.31 6.25 28.72
N VAL A 109 -7.92 6.95 27.77
CA VAL A 109 -7.58 6.85 26.33
C VAL A 109 -6.94 8.14 25.85
N ILE A 110 -5.74 8.02 25.30
CA ILE A 110 -5.07 9.06 24.53
C ILE A 110 -5.50 8.91 23.08
N ASN A 111 -6.36 9.82 22.62
CA ASN A 111 -6.85 9.83 21.23
C ASN A 111 -5.95 10.73 20.39
N LYS A 112 -5.01 10.14 19.65
CA LYS A 112 -4.06 10.84 18.75
C LYS A 112 -3.80 10.02 17.51
N PRO A 113 -3.29 10.64 16.42
CA PRO A 113 -2.70 9.92 15.30
C PRO A 113 -1.66 8.90 15.76
N ASN A 114 -1.52 7.80 15.05
CA ASN A 114 -0.53 6.78 15.40
C ASN A 114 0.88 7.34 15.27
N PRO A 115 1.76 7.15 16.24
CA PRO A 115 3.17 7.58 16.14
C PRO A 115 3.87 7.01 14.89
N THR A 116 3.46 5.82 14.46
CA THR A 116 3.97 5.14 13.26
C THR A 116 3.73 5.93 11.97
N GLU A 117 2.70 6.77 11.89
CA GLU A 117 2.44 7.61 10.71
C GLU A 117 3.62 8.55 10.44
N LEU A 118 4.10 9.26 11.46
CA LEU A 118 5.25 10.16 11.32
C LEU A 118 6.56 9.38 11.18
N MET A 119 6.76 8.32 11.97
CA MET A 119 7.96 7.49 11.91
C MET A 119 8.16 6.89 10.51
N LYS A 120 7.09 6.39 9.88
CA LYS A 120 7.09 5.87 8.51
C LYS A 120 7.32 6.97 7.46
N ALA A 121 6.80 8.18 7.70
CA ALA A 121 6.96 9.32 6.79
C ALA A 121 8.41 9.81 6.73
N VAL A 122 9.12 9.80 7.86
CA VAL A 122 10.53 10.21 7.95
C VAL A 122 11.42 9.02 7.63
N LYS A 123 11.93 8.98 6.41
CA LYS A 123 12.73 7.86 5.89
C LYS A 123 14.13 7.83 6.48
N ASN A 124 14.58 6.65 6.88
CA ASN A 124 16.00 6.41 7.21
C ASN A 124 16.86 6.30 5.92
N PRO A 125 18.21 6.29 6.02
CA PRO A 125 19.07 6.23 4.85
C PRO A 125 18.81 5.01 3.94
N VAL A 126 18.52 3.84 4.50
CA VAL A 126 18.24 2.61 3.74
C VAL A 126 16.93 2.77 2.97
N GLU A 127 15.88 3.28 3.60
CA GLU A 127 14.61 3.55 2.94
C GLU A 127 14.75 4.60 1.82
N VAL A 128 15.60 5.63 2.02
CA VAL A 128 15.88 6.64 0.99
C VAL A 128 16.56 6.02 -0.22
N ASP A 129 17.57 5.19 -0.02
CA ASP A 129 18.31 4.55 -1.12
C ASP A 129 17.43 3.54 -1.85
N ASN A 130 16.63 2.76 -1.15
CA ASN A 130 15.64 1.86 -1.71
C ASN A 130 14.58 2.63 -2.53
N THR A 131 14.10 3.76 -2.02
CA THR A 131 13.16 4.64 -2.74
C THR A 131 13.77 5.12 -4.06
N ARG A 132 15.02 5.57 -4.05
CA ARG A 132 15.72 6.00 -5.27
C ARG A 132 15.85 4.86 -6.28
N LEU A 133 16.24 3.66 -5.82
CA LEU A 133 16.37 2.48 -6.68
C LEU A 133 15.04 2.11 -7.32
N ALA A 134 13.96 2.05 -6.54
CA ALA A 134 12.64 1.74 -7.05
C ALA A 134 12.16 2.76 -8.10
N HIS A 135 12.41 4.06 -7.88
CA HIS A 135 12.09 5.11 -8.86
C HIS A 135 12.88 4.98 -10.16
N VAL A 136 14.14 4.53 -10.11
CA VAL A 136 14.93 4.26 -11.34
C VAL A 136 14.31 3.10 -12.11
N LYS A 137 13.96 1.99 -11.43
CA LYS A 137 13.31 0.82 -12.05
C LYS A 137 11.99 1.19 -12.72
N ASP A 138 11.12 1.88 -11.99
CA ASP A 138 9.82 2.28 -12.53
C ASP A 138 9.96 3.33 -13.65
N GLY A 139 10.89 4.27 -13.50
CA GLY A 139 11.24 5.25 -14.52
C GLY A 139 11.71 4.61 -15.83
N VAL A 140 12.46 3.51 -15.77
CA VAL A 140 12.85 2.70 -16.94
C VAL A 140 11.62 2.09 -17.62
N ALA A 141 10.68 1.52 -16.83
CA ALA A 141 9.46 0.92 -17.37
C ALA A 141 8.60 1.99 -18.09
N VAL A 142 8.37 3.13 -17.43
CA VAL A 142 7.61 4.25 -18.00
C VAL A 142 8.31 4.83 -19.24
N THR A 143 9.64 5.00 -19.24
CA THR A 143 10.38 5.50 -20.38
C THR A 143 10.29 4.56 -21.59
N LYS A 144 10.40 3.24 -21.37
CA LYS A 144 10.19 2.23 -22.43
C LYS A 144 8.77 2.31 -22.99
N PHE A 145 7.77 2.47 -22.13
CA PHE A 145 6.38 2.64 -22.53
C PHE A 145 6.20 3.91 -23.40
N MET A 146 6.69 5.05 -22.94
CA MET A 146 6.59 6.32 -23.68
C MET A 146 7.29 6.23 -25.05
N TYR A 147 8.46 5.60 -25.11
CA TYR A 147 9.18 5.37 -26.36
C TYR A 147 8.35 4.47 -27.31
N TRP A 148 7.85 3.35 -26.81
CA TRP A 148 7.02 2.44 -27.59
C TRP A 148 5.75 3.14 -28.11
N LEU A 149 5.04 3.86 -27.27
CA LEU A 149 3.83 4.58 -27.64
C LEU A 149 4.12 5.58 -28.77
N LYS A 150 5.10 6.45 -28.59
CA LYS A 150 5.45 7.51 -29.56
C LYS A 150 5.97 6.97 -30.90
N THR A 151 6.68 5.86 -30.89
CA THR A 151 7.24 5.28 -32.11
C THR A 151 6.25 4.46 -32.91
N ASN A 152 5.18 3.97 -32.29
CA ASN A 152 4.25 3.04 -32.92
C ASN A 152 2.83 3.59 -33.11
N ILE A 153 2.49 4.71 -32.44
CA ILE A 153 1.16 5.31 -32.61
C ILE A 153 0.88 5.63 -34.08
N GLY A 154 -0.30 5.21 -34.56
CA GLY A 154 -0.68 5.34 -35.97
C GLY A 154 -0.03 4.32 -36.93
N LYS A 155 0.88 3.46 -36.46
CA LYS A 155 1.53 2.39 -37.26
C LYS A 155 0.99 1.01 -36.93
N ILE A 156 0.57 0.80 -35.69
CA ILE A 156 -0.09 -0.42 -35.22
C ILE A 156 -1.38 -0.05 -34.49
N PRO A 157 -2.40 -0.93 -34.48
CA PRO A 157 -3.59 -0.72 -33.64
C PRO A 157 -3.20 -0.64 -32.16
N MET A 158 -3.64 0.42 -31.49
CA MET A 158 -3.44 0.62 -30.04
C MET A 158 -4.74 1.08 -29.42
N THR A 159 -4.99 0.64 -28.20
CA THR A 159 -6.14 1.03 -27.40
C THR A 159 -5.70 1.42 -26.01
N GLU A 160 -6.59 2.02 -25.22
CA GLU A 160 -6.35 2.34 -23.81
C GLU A 160 -5.90 1.10 -23.02
N ILE A 161 -6.58 -0.05 -23.22
CA ILE A 161 -6.22 -1.32 -22.56
C ILE A 161 -4.84 -1.79 -23.02
N SER A 162 -4.58 -1.84 -24.33
CA SER A 162 -3.29 -2.33 -24.84
C SER A 162 -2.11 -1.44 -24.40
N ALA A 163 -2.34 -0.14 -24.19
CA ALA A 163 -1.35 0.76 -23.65
C ALA A 163 -1.07 0.48 -22.17
N SER A 164 -2.13 0.25 -21.38
CA SER A 164 -2.03 -0.16 -19.98
C SER A 164 -1.27 -1.49 -19.84
N ASP A 165 -1.65 -2.51 -20.60
CA ASP A 165 -1.03 -3.85 -20.58
C ASP A 165 0.46 -3.78 -20.94
N TYR A 166 0.82 -2.95 -21.93
CA TYR A 166 2.22 -2.78 -22.31
C TYR A 166 3.05 -2.16 -21.17
N LEU A 167 2.50 -1.13 -20.49
CA LEU A 167 3.18 -0.51 -19.35
C LEU A 167 3.37 -1.51 -18.21
N GLU A 168 2.33 -2.28 -17.89
CA GLU A 168 2.42 -3.32 -16.86
C GLU A 168 3.48 -4.37 -17.23
N ALA A 169 3.53 -4.81 -18.49
CA ALA A 169 4.55 -5.75 -18.95
C ALA A 169 5.98 -5.20 -18.76
N ARG A 170 6.20 -3.88 -18.95
CA ARG A 170 7.51 -3.25 -18.68
C ARG A 170 7.85 -3.19 -17.20
N ARG A 171 6.86 -3.02 -16.31
CA ARG A 171 7.06 -3.10 -14.86
C ARG A 171 7.40 -4.51 -14.41
N ARG A 172 6.70 -5.52 -14.93
CA ARG A 172 6.96 -6.94 -14.63
C ARG A 172 8.36 -7.43 -15.06
N GLU A 173 9.02 -6.72 -15.99
CA GLU A 173 10.43 -6.98 -16.34
C GLU A 173 11.43 -6.46 -15.28
N GLN A 174 11.00 -5.58 -14.41
CA GLN A 174 11.88 -5.03 -13.38
C GLN A 174 12.04 -6.03 -12.23
N GLU A 175 13.27 -6.14 -11.76
CA GLU A 175 13.58 -6.97 -10.59
C GLU A 175 12.82 -6.48 -9.36
N ASN A 176 12.31 -7.42 -8.57
CA ASN A 176 11.56 -7.17 -7.33
C ASN A 176 10.22 -6.43 -7.51
N PHE A 177 9.69 -6.35 -8.73
CA PHE A 177 8.31 -5.91 -8.92
C PHE A 177 7.35 -6.93 -8.27
N ILE A 178 6.39 -6.42 -7.49
CA ILE A 178 5.41 -7.25 -6.77
C ILE A 178 4.09 -7.25 -7.53
N ASP A 179 3.49 -6.06 -7.69
CA ASP A 179 2.18 -5.89 -8.35
C ASP A 179 1.96 -4.41 -8.71
N LEU A 180 0.88 -4.13 -9.44
CA LEU A 180 0.40 -2.76 -9.62
C LEU A 180 -0.11 -2.20 -8.28
N SER A 181 0.11 -0.91 -8.05
CA SER A 181 -0.38 -0.23 -6.84
C SER A 181 -1.88 0.13 -6.91
N PHE A 182 -2.42 0.16 -8.11
CA PHE A 182 -3.83 0.31 -8.44
C PHE A 182 -4.04 -0.01 -9.92
N THR A 183 -5.29 -0.23 -10.33
CA THR A 183 -5.62 -0.43 -11.75
C THR A 183 -5.21 0.79 -12.56
N THR A 184 -4.32 0.62 -13.54
CA THR A 184 -3.81 1.71 -14.37
C THR A 184 -4.97 2.46 -15.04
N ILE A 185 -4.99 3.77 -14.89
CA ILE A 185 -5.85 4.66 -15.67
C ILE A 185 -5.10 4.95 -16.97
N SER A 186 -5.66 4.50 -18.09
CA SER A 186 -5.21 4.81 -19.44
C SER A 186 -6.42 5.36 -20.18
N ALA A 187 -6.47 6.68 -20.36
CA ALA A 187 -7.67 7.37 -20.80
C ALA A 187 -7.37 8.33 -21.94
N TYR A 188 -8.09 8.16 -23.06
CA TYR A 188 -7.91 8.94 -24.29
C TYR A 188 -9.16 9.75 -24.64
N GLY A 189 -8.95 10.98 -25.13
CA GLY A 189 -10.04 11.83 -25.58
C GLY A 189 -11.06 12.13 -24.49
N ALA A 190 -12.33 11.82 -24.73
CA ALA A 190 -13.44 12.07 -23.79
C ALA A 190 -13.31 11.27 -22.48
N ASN A 191 -12.71 10.08 -22.51
CA ASN A 191 -12.52 9.23 -21.34
C ASN A 191 -11.56 9.88 -20.33
N ALA A 192 -10.62 10.71 -20.80
CA ALA A 192 -9.68 11.41 -19.92
C ALA A 192 -10.36 12.52 -19.05
N ALA A 193 -11.61 12.85 -19.33
CA ALA A 193 -12.37 13.78 -18.49
C ALA A 193 -13.08 13.09 -17.32
N MET A 194 -13.09 11.76 -17.27
CA MET A 194 -13.74 10.99 -16.21
C MET A 194 -12.75 10.70 -15.08
N MET A 195 -13.12 11.12 -13.86
CA MET A 195 -12.36 10.79 -12.66
C MET A 195 -12.37 9.28 -12.42
N HIS A 196 -11.22 8.73 -12.01
CA HIS A 196 -11.08 7.30 -11.71
C HIS A 196 -11.50 6.37 -12.85
N TYR A 197 -11.32 6.81 -14.11
CA TYR A 197 -11.66 6.02 -15.28
C TYR A 197 -10.87 4.70 -15.30
N SER A 198 -11.57 3.61 -15.61
CA SER A 198 -10.96 2.32 -15.90
C SER A 198 -11.53 1.82 -17.23
N ALA A 199 -10.65 1.61 -18.20
CA ALA A 199 -11.06 1.10 -19.51
C ALA A 199 -11.62 -0.32 -19.37
N THR A 200 -12.80 -0.55 -19.94
CA THR A 200 -13.42 -1.88 -20.08
C THR A 200 -13.48 -2.27 -21.55
N PRO A 201 -13.73 -3.54 -21.91
CA PRO A 201 -13.90 -3.92 -23.31
C PRO A 201 -14.92 -3.05 -24.06
N GLU A 202 -15.96 -2.56 -23.37
CA GLU A 202 -17.04 -1.76 -23.94
C GLU A 202 -16.66 -0.27 -24.09
N SER A 203 -15.86 0.27 -23.18
CA SER A 203 -15.45 1.68 -23.18
C SER A 203 -14.09 1.93 -23.83
N ASN A 204 -13.34 0.85 -24.13
CA ASN A 204 -11.97 0.89 -24.65
C ASN A 204 -11.86 1.66 -25.96
N THR A 205 -11.14 2.75 -25.95
CA THR A 205 -11.01 3.65 -27.10
C THR A 205 -9.71 3.40 -27.86
N GLU A 206 -9.78 3.40 -29.20
CA GLU A 206 -8.62 3.33 -30.07
C GLU A 206 -7.81 4.63 -29.98
N LEU A 207 -6.50 4.50 -29.79
CA LEU A 207 -5.57 5.63 -29.76
C LEU A 207 -5.21 6.07 -31.17
N LYS A 208 -5.26 7.38 -31.42
CA LYS A 208 -4.88 8.01 -32.67
C LYS A 208 -3.63 8.88 -32.49
N PRO A 209 -2.86 9.18 -33.56
CA PRO A 209 -1.66 10.02 -33.48
C PRO A 209 -2.01 11.51 -33.31
N GLU A 210 -2.97 11.82 -32.45
CA GLU A 210 -3.44 13.17 -32.15
C GLU A 210 -3.93 13.24 -30.68
N GLY A 211 -3.97 14.41 -30.10
CA GLY A 211 -4.50 14.65 -28.74
C GLY A 211 -3.57 14.19 -27.64
N PHE A 212 -4.18 13.81 -26.51
CA PHE A 212 -3.47 13.39 -25.29
C PHE A 212 -3.99 12.03 -24.81
N LEU A 213 -3.08 11.21 -24.35
CA LEU A 213 -3.36 10.05 -23.50
C LEU A 213 -2.99 10.42 -22.07
N LEU A 214 -3.96 10.38 -21.17
CA LEU A 214 -3.74 10.45 -19.73
C LEU A 214 -3.35 9.06 -19.25
N VAL A 215 -2.20 8.94 -18.60
CA VAL A 215 -1.77 7.69 -17.95
C VAL A 215 -1.49 8.00 -16.49
N ASP A 216 -2.23 7.33 -15.61
CA ASP A 216 -2.05 7.35 -14.17
C ASP A 216 -1.83 5.91 -13.70
N SER A 217 -0.67 5.64 -13.12
CA SER A 217 -0.26 4.27 -12.85
C SER A 217 0.81 4.21 -11.77
N GLY A 218 0.92 3.07 -11.12
CA GLY A 218 1.96 2.86 -10.12
C GLY A 218 2.28 1.39 -9.91
N GLY A 219 3.37 1.11 -9.22
CA GLY A 219 3.83 -0.24 -8.90
C GLY A 219 4.32 -0.38 -7.47
N HIS A 220 4.26 -1.60 -6.96
CA HIS A 220 4.89 -2.02 -5.72
C HIS A 220 6.17 -2.78 -6.04
N TYR A 221 7.22 -2.44 -5.33
CA TYR A 221 8.52 -3.10 -5.38
C TYR A 221 8.93 -3.52 -3.95
N TYR A 222 9.76 -4.53 -3.81
CA TYR A 222 10.28 -4.89 -2.49
C TYR A 222 11.02 -3.73 -1.81
N GLU A 223 11.65 -2.87 -2.61
CA GLU A 223 12.37 -1.70 -2.13
C GLU A 223 11.43 -0.56 -1.69
N LEU A 224 10.21 -0.50 -2.27
CA LEU A 224 9.25 0.56 -1.98
C LEU A 224 7.82 0.08 -2.19
N SER A 225 6.96 0.27 -1.21
CA SER A 225 5.59 -0.23 -1.23
C SER A 225 4.68 0.47 -2.24
N LEU A 226 5.03 1.67 -2.71
CA LEU A 226 4.23 2.41 -3.69
C LEU A 226 5.09 3.40 -4.49
N ILE A 227 5.04 3.29 -5.81
CA ILE A 227 5.40 4.37 -6.74
C ILE A 227 4.15 4.73 -7.53
N HIS A 228 3.84 6.03 -7.59
CA HIS A 228 2.73 6.58 -8.35
C HIS A 228 3.29 7.60 -9.35
N ILE A 229 2.97 7.40 -10.64
CA ILE A 229 3.30 8.32 -11.72
C ILE A 229 2.02 8.66 -12.46
N SER A 230 1.69 9.95 -12.50
CA SER A 230 0.57 10.50 -13.27
C SER A 230 1.12 11.48 -14.29
N GLU A 231 0.98 11.16 -15.58
CA GLU A 231 1.54 11.95 -16.67
C GLU A 231 0.55 12.10 -17.83
N PRO A 232 0.22 13.33 -18.25
CA PRO A 232 -0.43 13.55 -19.55
C PRO A 232 0.61 13.40 -20.65
N THR A 233 0.43 12.41 -21.51
CA THR A 233 1.31 12.19 -22.67
C THR A 233 0.68 12.69 -23.94
N ARG A 234 1.30 13.70 -24.60
CA ARG A 234 0.86 14.17 -25.92
C ARG A 234 1.13 13.10 -26.96
N LEU A 235 0.08 12.67 -27.65
CA LEU A 235 0.15 11.80 -28.81
C LEU A 235 0.27 12.70 -30.06
N GLY A 236 1.43 12.72 -30.70
CA GLY A 236 1.67 13.48 -31.90
C GLY A 236 3.12 13.35 -32.36
N MET A 237 3.37 13.60 -33.63
CA MET A 237 4.71 13.43 -34.21
C MET A 237 5.75 14.19 -33.42
N ILE A 238 6.86 13.52 -33.13
CA ILE A 238 8.13 14.18 -32.83
C ILE A 238 8.58 14.76 -34.13
N SER A 239 8.46 16.11 -34.30
CA SER A 239 9.12 16.85 -35.33
C SER A 239 10.58 17.07 -34.96
#